data_aeb689af96b5d7ef9272639660a54627
#
_entry.id   aeb689af96b5d7ef9272639660a54627
#
_cell.length_a   1.000
_cell.length_b   1.000
_cell.length_c   1.000
_cell.angle_alpha   90.00
_cell.angle_beta   90.00
_cell.angle_gamma   90.00
#
_symmetry.space_group_name_H-M   'P 1'
#
loop_
_entity.id
_entity.type
_entity.pdbx_description
1 polymer ?
#
loop_
_entity_poly.entity_id
_entity_poly.type
_entity_poly.pdbx_seq_one_letter_code
_entity_poly.pdbx_strand_id
1 'polypeptide(L)'
;QPGAFVAVVATLIVSGFGNLASADVPAITLIGDSTVTDDKGWGAAFANALKGRAVVDNHAVGGRSARSFADENRLAAALRQAPDYVFIQFGHNGQPGKGPHRETDPNGSYRDYLRAYVADIRAAGAEPVIVSSLTRRKFDNAGSLRPTLGPWAKGARAVADELDVAFVNLFSRSVAYHRRIGRWRSKEFDVAPGDHTHLDSFGGNIVTGMIFDALAEIDHPLAELRPMTVRVGNNAVAGKIPTVATITEALGLAPTSDNGPFRIHLGEGRFEEKLLIEKPNVHLLGTSRKNTIVSWSDSGDSAGLDGRPVGTRGSWSVKITAPGFSARQLTFENAFDYESNRALPDDDPARVHNAQGVALMLSKGSDRARFEDVAILGHQDTLFVDAGRSYFRNVRIVGHVDFIFGAGQAVFEDTSIEALNRPGKFPVAYVTAPSTHISQPFGMLFVDCRIVRHGPSVPAGSVKLGRPWHPGGDPEVNGSAVFLNCFMDDSLAEDGYEKISSTVDGVRKWFDLEPDSRFFEYGSHGPGALTGPRRPQLSAAAARYYTIANVLAGWDPHAQTW
;
A
#
# COMPACT_ATOMS: atom_id res chain seq x y z
N GLN A 1 42.78 -9.91 -74.49
CA GLN A 1 41.81 -10.75 -73.75
C GLN A 1 40.84 -9.80 -72.99
N PRO A 2 39.52 -10.00 -73.15
CA PRO A 2 38.51 -9.06 -72.67
C PRO A 2 38.09 -9.35 -71.26
N GLY A 3 38.00 -8.29 -70.43
CA GLY A 3 37.43 -8.30 -69.10
C GLY A 3 35.91 -8.18 -69.15
N ALA A 4 35.26 -9.07 -68.44
CA ALA A 4 33.79 -9.12 -68.30
C ALA A 4 33.32 -8.03 -67.35
N PHE A 5 32.41 -7.16 -67.82
CA PHE A 5 31.61 -6.28 -66.98
C PHE A 5 30.44 -7.06 -66.36
N VAL A 6 30.39 -7.11 -65.05
CA VAL A 6 29.22 -7.60 -64.31
C VAL A 6 28.34 -6.39 -63.99
N ALA A 7 27.16 -6.32 -64.60
CA ALA A 7 26.15 -5.31 -64.27
C ALA A 7 25.41 -5.76 -62.98
N VAL A 8 25.53 -4.98 -61.91
CA VAL A 8 24.74 -5.12 -60.70
C VAL A 8 23.43 -4.37 -60.90
N VAL A 9 22.34 -5.13 -61.05
CA VAL A 9 20.98 -4.58 -61.03
C VAL A 9 20.59 -4.32 -59.58
N ALA A 10 20.56 -3.06 -59.19
CA ALA A 10 20.01 -2.66 -57.90
C ALA A 10 18.47 -2.68 -57.98
N THR A 11 17.85 -3.71 -57.36
CA THR A 11 16.40 -3.75 -57.13
C THR A 11 16.06 -2.79 -55.98
N LEU A 12 15.44 -1.66 -56.28
CA LEU A 12 14.82 -0.79 -55.30
C LEU A 12 13.61 -1.53 -54.70
N ILE A 13 13.78 -2.01 -53.47
CA ILE A 13 12.65 -2.41 -52.63
C ILE A 13 12.06 -1.12 -52.07
N VAL A 14 10.98 -0.65 -52.68
CA VAL A 14 10.11 0.38 -52.06
C VAL A 14 9.36 -0.34 -50.94
N SER A 15 9.91 -0.25 -49.73
CA SER A 15 9.20 -0.58 -48.50
C SER A 15 8.08 0.44 -48.33
N GLY A 16 6.85 0.01 -48.71
CA GLY A 16 5.65 0.75 -48.37
C GLY A 16 5.60 0.93 -46.83
N PHE A 17 5.76 2.15 -46.36
CA PHE A 17 5.32 2.54 -45.02
C PHE A 17 3.78 2.41 -45.07
N GLY A 18 3.29 1.21 -44.75
CA GLY A 18 1.92 1.05 -44.34
C GLY A 18 1.70 1.96 -43.14
N ASN A 19 0.77 2.90 -43.24
CA ASN A 19 0.20 3.56 -42.06
C ASN A 19 -0.15 2.46 -41.08
N LEU A 20 0.57 2.40 -39.93
CA LEU A 20 0.09 1.74 -38.76
C LEU A 20 -1.17 2.52 -38.36
N ALA A 21 -2.33 2.03 -38.79
CA ALA A 21 -3.61 2.46 -38.26
C ALA A 21 -3.43 2.42 -36.73
N SER A 22 -3.65 3.53 -36.06
CA SER A 22 -3.83 3.59 -34.62
C SER A 22 -4.81 2.45 -34.29
N ALA A 23 -4.35 1.42 -33.58
CA ALA A 23 -5.25 0.38 -33.14
C ALA A 23 -6.38 1.08 -32.38
N ASP A 24 -7.61 1.00 -32.92
CA ASP A 24 -8.78 1.62 -32.31
C ASP A 24 -8.89 1.03 -30.90
N VAL A 25 -8.81 1.92 -29.88
CA VAL A 25 -9.02 1.50 -28.51
C VAL A 25 -10.46 1.02 -28.33
N PRO A 26 -10.73 -0.03 -27.55
CA PRO A 26 -12.06 -0.59 -27.43
C PRO A 26 -13.06 0.44 -26.86
N ALA A 27 -14.28 0.41 -27.39
CA ALA A 27 -15.41 1.17 -26.93
C ALA A 27 -16.21 0.35 -25.91
N ILE A 28 -16.38 0.87 -24.70
CA ILE A 28 -17.06 0.21 -23.58
C ILE A 28 -18.26 1.03 -23.18
N THR A 29 -19.44 0.44 -23.17
CA THR A 29 -20.67 1.06 -22.65
C THR A 29 -21.02 0.48 -21.27
N LEU A 30 -21.39 1.34 -20.32
CA LEU A 30 -21.88 0.95 -19.02
C LEU A 30 -23.40 1.17 -18.95
N ILE A 31 -24.17 0.14 -18.57
CA ILE A 31 -25.58 0.26 -18.22
C ILE A 31 -25.81 -0.24 -16.80
N GLY A 32 -26.66 0.46 -16.06
CA GLY A 32 -26.90 0.10 -14.66
C GLY A 32 -27.72 1.11 -13.88
N ASP A 33 -27.68 0.92 -12.57
CA ASP A 33 -28.33 1.80 -11.60
C ASP A 33 -27.37 2.89 -11.05
N SER A 34 -27.77 3.55 -9.96
CA SER A 34 -26.99 4.63 -9.34
C SER A 34 -25.61 4.24 -8.85
N THR A 35 -25.35 2.95 -8.64
CA THR A 35 -24.02 2.46 -8.21
C THR A 35 -23.02 2.30 -9.37
N VAL A 36 -23.50 2.54 -10.60
CA VAL A 36 -22.68 2.58 -11.83
C VAL A 36 -22.51 4.00 -12.37
N THR A 37 -23.38 4.96 -11.99
CA THR A 37 -23.31 6.35 -12.48
C THR A 37 -21.97 7.03 -12.11
N ASP A 38 -21.67 8.12 -12.82
CA ASP A 38 -20.41 8.85 -12.63
C ASP A 38 -20.38 9.70 -11.35
N ASP A 39 -21.55 10.14 -10.87
CA ASP A 39 -21.69 11.02 -9.71
C ASP A 39 -21.61 10.31 -8.34
N LYS A 40 -21.98 9.02 -8.28
CA LYS A 40 -22.08 8.28 -7.02
C LYS A 40 -21.97 6.75 -7.18
N GLY A 41 -21.41 6.32 -8.29
CA GLY A 41 -21.09 4.94 -8.61
C GLY A 41 -19.61 4.78 -8.96
N TRP A 42 -19.28 3.62 -9.54
CA TRP A 42 -17.91 3.33 -9.96
C TRP A 42 -17.58 3.77 -11.40
N GLY A 43 -18.56 4.27 -12.19
CA GLY A 43 -18.38 4.55 -13.61
C GLY A 43 -17.28 5.56 -13.92
N ALA A 44 -17.26 6.71 -13.23
CA ALA A 44 -16.21 7.73 -13.44
C ALA A 44 -14.81 7.21 -13.09
N ALA A 45 -14.66 6.42 -12.02
CA ALA A 45 -13.38 5.84 -11.64
C ALA A 45 -12.90 4.80 -12.67
N PHE A 46 -13.81 3.98 -13.20
CA PHE A 46 -13.51 3.01 -14.26
C PHE A 46 -13.09 3.71 -15.57
N ALA A 47 -13.82 4.74 -15.98
CA ALA A 47 -13.47 5.54 -17.14
C ALA A 47 -12.10 6.23 -16.99
N ASN A 48 -11.81 6.79 -15.80
CA ASN A 48 -10.51 7.39 -15.51
C ASN A 48 -9.37 6.35 -15.54
N ALA A 49 -9.57 5.16 -14.97
CA ALA A 49 -8.60 4.08 -15.00
C ALA A 49 -8.26 3.62 -16.43
N LEU A 50 -9.24 3.67 -17.33
CA LEU A 50 -9.10 3.30 -18.74
C LEU A 50 -8.67 4.46 -19.65
N LYS A 51 -8.39 5.63 -19.10
CA LYS A 51 -8.01 6.83 -19.87
C LYS A 51 -6.89 6.53 -20.87
N GLY A 52 -7.19 6.73 -22.15
CA GLY A 52 -6.27 6.49 -23.28
C GLY A 52 -6.00 5.00 -23.60
N ARG A 53 -6.77 4.08 -23.00
CA ARG A 53 -6.75 2.63 -23.22
C ARG A 53 -8.08 2.10 -23.75
N ALA A 54 -9.19 2.78 -23.40
CA ALA A 54 -10.54 2.52 -23.93
C ALA A 54 -11.33 3.84 -23.97
N VAL A 55 -12.39 3.85 -24.74
CA VAL A 55 -13.45 4.88 -24.68
C VAL A 55 -14.59 4.31 -23.82
N VAL A 56 -14.95 4.98 -22.74
CA VAL A 56 -16.03 4.54 -21.84
C VAL A 56 -17.19 5.51 -21.95
N ASP A 57 -18.38 5.00 -22.31
CA ASP A 57 -19.64 5.74 -22.37
C ASP A 57 -20.60 5.20 -21.31
N ASN A 58 -21.02 6.06 -20.36
CA ASN A 58 -21.81 5.65 -19.21
C ASN A 58 -23.28 6.04 -19.35
N HIS A 59 -24.12 5.07 -19.63
CA HIS A 59 -25.59 5.18 -19.76
C HIS A 59 -26.34 4.73 -18.49
N ALA A 60 -25.66 4.47 -17.39
CA ALA A 60 -26.29 4.11 -16.13
C ALA A 60 -27.18 5.25 -15.59
N VAL A 61 -28.32 4.91 -15.00
CA VAL A 61 -29.28 5.90 -14.50
C VAL A 61 -29.73 5.55 -13.08
N GLY A 62 -29.57 6.51 -12.19
CA GLY A 62 -29.96 6.37 -10.78
C GLY A 62 -31.42 5.96 -10.60
N GLY A 63 -31.67 5.04 -9.67
CA GLY A 63 -33.02 4.55 -9.33
C GLY A 63 -33.60 3.52 -10.30
N ARG A 64 -32.91 3.14 -11.37
CA ARG A 64 -33.41 2.13 -12.34
C ARG A 64 -33.07 0.72 -11.88
N SER A 65 -34.01 -0.18 -12.09
CA SER A 65 -33.83 -1.63 -12.03
C SER A 65 -33.66 -2.18 -13.45
N ALA A 66 -33.34 -3.46 -13.59
CA ALA A 66 -33.33 -4.13 -14.90
C ALA A 66 -34.65 -3.95 -15.64
N ARG A 67 -35.78 -4.02 -14.91
CA ARG A 67 -37.13 -3.79 -15.44
C ARG A 67 -37.31 -2.36 -15.94
N SER A 68 -37.22 -1.36 -15.06
CA SER A 68 -37.53 0.01 -15.41
C SER A 68 -36.59 0.60 -16.45
N PHE A 69 -35.32 0.14 -16.52
CA PHE A 69 -34.38 0.52 -17.57
C PHE A 69 -34.82 -0.01 -18.95
N ALA A 70 -35.36 -1.24 -18.99
CA ALA A 70 -35.92 -1.85 -20.21
C ALA A 70 -37.24 -1.13 -20.62
N ASP A 71 -38.18 -0.94 -19.68
CA ASP A 71 -39.48 -0.30 -19.91
C ASP A 71 -39.31 1.13 -20.46
N GLU A 72 -38.23 1.84 -20.12
CA GLU A 72 -37.86 3.16 -20.63
C GLU A 72 -37.05 3.09 -21.95
N ASN A 73 -36.86 1.93 -22.55
CA ASN A 73 -36.10 1.71 -23.79
C ASN A 73 -34.69 2.32 -23.80
N ARG A 74 -33.98 2.29 -22.68
CA ARG A 74 -32.68 2.97 -22.52
C ARG A 74 -31.53 2.24 -23.19
N LEU A 75 -31.61 0.92 -23.36
CA LEU A 75 -30.57 0.12 -24.03
C LEU A 75 -30.35 0.55 -25.46
N ALA A 76 -31.43 0.88 -26.22
CA ALA A 76 -31.31 1.34 -27.59
C ALA A 76 -30.47 2.63 -27.73
N ALA A 77 -30.49 3.50 -26.72
CA ALA A 77 -29.61 4.67 -26.69
C ALA A 77 -28.16 4.31 -26.43
N ALA A 78 -27.92 3.37 -25.53
CA ALA A 78 -26.58 2.89 -25.16
C ALA A 78 -25.86 2.17 -26.30
N LEU A 79 -26.60 1.51 -27.21
CA LEU A 79 -26.05 0.78 -28.34
C LEU A 79 -25.80 1.64 -29.60
N ARG A 80 -26.25 2.91 -29.64
CA ARG A 80 -26.13 3.76 -30.83
C ARG A 80 -24.69 4.04 -31.28
N GLN A 81 -23.73 3.97 -30.37
CA GLN A 81 -22.32 4.23 -30.67
C GLN A 81 -21.55 2.95 -31.05
N ALA A 82 -22.26 1.85 -31.29
CA ALA A 82 -21.67 0.55 -31.63
C ALA A 82 -20.49 0.15 -30.71
N PRO A 83 -20.72 -0.01 -29.38
CA PRO A 83 -19.65 -0.40 -28.46
C PRO A 83 -19.13 -1.82 -28.78
N ASP A 84 -17.86 -2.09 -28.42
CA ASP A 84 -17.31 -3.42 -28.45
C ASP A 84 -17.78 -4.25 -27.24
N TYR A 85 -17.94 -3.60 -26.08
CA TYR A 85 -18.33 -4.25 -24.83
C TYR A 85 -19.45 -3.48 -24.14
N VAL A 86 -20.39 -4.20 -23.49
CA VAL A 86 -21.44 -3.59 -22.65
C VAL A 86 -21.45 -4.23 -21.27
N PHE A 87 -21.12 -3.46 -20.24
CA PHE A 87 -21.21 -3.87 -18.84
C PHE A 87 -22.63 -3.67 -18.30
N ILE A 88 -23.21 -4.72 -17.72
CA ILE A 88 -24.60 -4.74 -17.25
C ILE A 88 -24.62 -4.94 -15.73
N GLN A 89 -25.04 -3.92 -14.94
CA GLN A 89 -25.19 -4.07 -13.49
C GLN A 89 -26.52 -3.54 -12.99
N PHE A 90 -27.40 -4.41 -12.54
CA PHE A 90 -28.67 -4.09 -11.87
C PHE A 90 -28.87 -4.99 -10.63
N GLY A 91 -29.72 -4.52 -9.68
CA GLY A 91 -30.12 -5.30 -8.51
C GLY A 91 -30.65 -4.45 -7.36
N HIS A 92 -29.98 -3.32 -7.05
CA HIS A 92 -30.33 -2.47 -5.91
C HIS A 92 -31.78 -1.98 -5.92
N ASN A 93 -32.31 -1.67 -7.09
CA ASN A 93 -33.65 -1.13 -7.26
C ASN A 93 -34.69 -2.20 -7.63
N GLY A 94 -34.28 -3.44 -7.86
CA GLY A 94 -35.17 -4.57 -8.07
C GLY A 94 -35.68 -5.26 -6.80
N GLN A 95 -35.20 -4.83 -5.63
CA GLN A 95 -35.56 -5.43 -4.35
C GLN A 95 -37.01 -5.05 -3.93
N PRO A 96 -37.70 -5.89 -3.12
CA PRO A 96 -39.01 -5.57 -2.53
C PRO A 96 -39.01 -4.22 -1.80
N GLY A 97 -40.10 -3.50 -1.89
CA GLY A 97 -40.28 -2.15 -1.32
C GLY A 97 -39.79 -1.01 -2.22
N LYS A 98 -39.39 -1.31 -3.47
CA LYS A 98 -38.96 -0.30 -4.46
C LYS A 98 -40.07 0.15 -5.42
N GLY A 99 -41.22 -0.50 -5.34
CA GLY A 99 -42.38 -0.25 -6.16
C GLY A 99 -42.50 -1.17 -7.38
N PRO A 100 -43.74 -1.49 -7.79
CA PRO A 100 -44.01 -2.56 -8.77
C PRO A 100 -43.39 -2.30 -10.15
N HIS A 101 -43.13 -1.07 -10.51
CA HIS A 101 -42.46 -0.69 -11.77
C HIS A 101 -40.93 -0.94 -11.76
N ARG A 102 -40.34 -1.25 -10.61
CA ARG A 102 -38.91 -1.54 -10.46
C ARG A 102 -38.62 -2.93 -9.93
N GLU A 103 -39.51 -3.47 -9.11
CA GLU A 103 -39.31 -4.76 -8.45
C GLU A 103 -39.22 -5.90 -9.46
N THR A 104 -38.32 -6.83 -9.18
CA THR A 104 -38.07 -8.03 -9.98
C THR A 104 -37.87 -9.23 -9.08
N ASP A 105 -38.37 -10.38 -9.49
CA ASP A 105 -38.02 -11.66 -8.88
C ASP A 105 -36.61 -12.07 -9.33
N PRO A 106 -35.65 -12.30 -8.40
CA PRO A 106 -34.30 -12.69 -8.75
C PRO A 106 -34.18 -14.06 -9.46
N ASN A 107 -35.19 -14.94 -9.32
CA ASN A 107 -35.24 -16.25 -10.00
C ASN A 107 -36.11 -16.24 -11.29
N GLY A 108 -36.94 -15.22 -11.47
CA GLY A 108 -37.84 -15.05 -12.62
C GLY A 108 -37.49 -13.79 -13.42
N SER A 109 -38.33 -12.77 -13.35
CA SER A 109 -38.28 -11.60 -14.21
C SER A 109 -36.95 -10.87 -14.24
N TYR A 110 -36.15 -10.87 -13.16
CA TYR A 110 -34.79 -10.30 -13.21
C TYR A 110 -33.91 -11.01 -14.24
N ARG A 111 -33.96 -12.34 -14.26
CA ARG A 111 -33.20 -13.14 -15.22
C ARG A 111 -33.72 -12.95 -16.65
N ASP A 112 -35.03 -12.80 -16.81
CA ASP A 112 -35.62 -12.60 -18.14
C ASP A 112 -35.15 -11.26 -18.74
N TYR A 113 -35.09 -10.19 -17.96
CA TYR A 113 -34.53 -8.91 -18.40
C TYR A 113 -33.04 -9.04 -18.75
N LEU A 114 -32.23 -9.74 -17.96
CA LEU A 114 -30.83 -9.96 -18.29
C LEU A 114 -30.63 -10.76 -19.58
N ARG A 115 -31.46 -11.79 -19.83
CA ARG A 115 -31.43 -12.56 -21.10
C ARG A 115 -31.76 -11.65 -22.29
N ALA A 116 -32.77 -10.81 -22.16
CA ALA A 116 -33.14 -9.85 -23.19
C ALA A 116 -31.98 -8.87 -23.48
N TYR A 117 -31.37 -8.29 -22.45
CA TYR A 117 -30.19 -7.42 -22.64
C TYR A 117 -29.05 -8.12 -23.36
N VAL A 118 -28.71 -9.35 -22.96
CA VAL A 118 -27.64 -10.13 -23.62
C VAL A 118 -27.98 -10.36 -25.09
N ALA A 119 -29.22 -10.73 -25.40
CA ALA A 119 -29.66 -10.96 -26.78
C ALA A 119 -29.56 -9.69 -27.65
N ASP A 120 -30.06 -8.57 -27.15
CA ASP A 120 -30.05 -7.28 -27.86
C ASP A 120 -28.62 -6.75 -28.06
N ILE A 121 -27.75 -6.88 -27.06
CA ILE A 121 -26.34 -6.47 -27.12
C ILE A 121 -25.60 -7.30 -28.17
N ARG A 122 -25.77 -8.62 -28.18
CA ARG A 122 -25.17 -9.51 -29.19
C ARG A 122 -25.72 -9.22 -30.58
N ALA A 123 -27.02 -8.93 -30.70
CA ALA A 123 -27.62 -8.54 -31.97
C ALA A 123 -27.05 -7.24 -32.54
N ALA A 124 -26.60 -6.34 -31.67
CA ALA A 124 -25.90 -5.10 -32.03
C ALA A 124 -24.40 -5.30 -32.33
N GLY A 125 -23.87 -6.53 -32.21
CA GLY A 125 -22.46 -6.86 -32.47
C GLY A 125 -21.51 -6.60 -31.30
N ALA A 126 -22.02 -6.29 -30.12
CA ALA A 126 -21.25 -6.05 -28.90
C ALA A 126 -21.15 -7.29 -28.02
N GLU A 127 -20.09 -7.37 -27.21
CA GLU A 127 -19.91 -8.40 -26.19
C GLU A 127 -20.50 -7.96 -24.85
N PRO A 128 -21.47 -8.70 -24.27
CA PRO A 128 -22.00 -8.40 -22.95
C PRO A 128 -21.09 -8.88 -21.84
N VAL A 129 -20.96 -8.08 -20.77
CA VAL A 129 -20.27 -8.44 -19.52
C VAL A 129 -21.25 -8.24 -18.37
N ILE A 130 -21.68 -9.31 -17.71
CA ILE A 130 -22.59 -9.23 -16.57
C ILE A 130 -21.80 -8.97 -15.29
N VAL A 131 -22.15 -7.89 -14.59
CA VAL A 131 -21.56 -7.50 -13.29
C VAL A 131 -22.61 -7.69 -12.20
N SER A 132 -22.35 -8.52 -11.19
CA SER A 132 -23.26 -8.60 -10.04
C SER A 132 -23.22 -7.31 -9.23
N SER A 133 -24.39 -6.89 -8.68
CA SER A 133 -24.45 -5.69 -7.84
C SER A 133 -23.54 -5.79 -6.63
N LEU A 134 -22.79 -4.73 -6.33
CA LEU A 134 -22.00 -4.68 -5.09
C LEU A 134 -22.90 -4.71 -3.84
N THR A 135 -22.34 -5.13 -2.68
CA THR A 135 -23.10 -5.15 -1.44
C THR A 135 -23.40 -3.76 -0.90
N ARG A 136 -24.55 -3.59 -0.23
CA ARG A 136 -24.74 -2.40 0.63
C ARG A 136 -23.88 -2.53 1.88
N ARG A 137 -23.34 -1.43 2.38
CA ARG A 137 -22.52 -1.34 3.60
C ARG A 137 -23.40 -1.27 4.87
N LYS A 138 -24.39 -2.17 4.98
CA LYS A 138 -25.27 -2.25 6.15
C LYS A 138 -24.71 -3.26 7.14
N PHE A 139 -24.46 -2.79 8.36
CA PHE A 139 -23.99 -3.60 9.47
C PHE A 139 -25.05 -3.63 10.58
N ASP A 140 -25.15 -4.74 11.29
CA ASP A 140 -25.98 -4.84 12.48
C ASP A 140 -25.29 -4.24 13.71
N ASN A 141 -25.97 -4.28 14.85
CA ASN A 141 -25.46 -3.75 16.12
C ASN A 141 -24.21 -4.50 16.62
N ALA A 142 -24.05 -5.77 16.25
CA ALA A 142 -22.88 -6.58 16.55
C ALA A 142 -21.69 -6.33 15.59
N GLY A 143 -21.85 -5.43 14.60
CA GLY A 143 -20.81 -5.11 13.62
C GLY A 143 -20.69 -6.12 12.49
N SER A 144 -21.68 -6.99 12.29
CA SER A 144 -21.69 -7.95 11.19
C SER A 144 -22.36 -7.37 9.94
N LEU A 145 -21.71 -7.49 8.78
CA LEU A 145 -22.27 -7.05 7.50
C LEU A 145 -23.52 -7.85 7.13
N ARG A 146 -24.58 -7.16 6.69
CA ARG A 146 -25.88 -7.71 6.26
C ARG A 146 -26.05 -7.59 4.73
N PRO A 147 -25.52 -8.51 3.92
CA PRO A 147 -25.62 -8.44 2.47
C PRO A 147 -27.02 -8.86 2.00
N THR A 148 -27.78 -7.93 1.40
CA THR A 148 -29.18 -8.18 0.98
C THR A 148 -29.33 -8.50 -0.50
N LEU A 149 -28.26 -8.34 -1.31
CA LEU A 149 -28.29 -8.50 -2.78
C LEU A 149 -27.88 -9.89 -3.27
N GLY A 150 -27.61 -10.83 -2.37
CA GLY A 150 -27.23 -12.20 -2.70
C GLY A 150 -28.14 -12.91 -3.71
N PRO A 151 -29.49 -12.84 -3.59
CA PRO A 151 -30.38 -13.46 -4.56
C PRO A 151 -30.22 -12.90 -5.97
N TRP A 152 -30.09 -11.56 -6.14
CA TRP A 152 -29.86 -10.94 -7.46
C TRP A 152 -28.47 -11.29 -8.03
N ALA A 153 -27.44 -11.32 -7.19
CA ALA A 153 -26.11 -11.77 -7.61
C ALA A 153 -26.12 -13.23 -8.11
N LYS A 154 -26.85 -14.13 -7.43
CA LYS A 154 -27.06 -15.51 -7.90
C LYS A 154 -27.85 -15.57 -9.21
N GLY A 155 -28.88 -14.72 -9.37
CA GLY A 155 -29.66 -14.62 -10.60
C GLY A 155 -28.81 -14.15 -11.78
N ALA A 156 -27.96 -13.15 -11.57
CA ALA A 156 -27.02 -12.64 -12.57
C ALA A 156 -26.00 -13.73 -12.98
N ARG A 157 -25.42 -14.44 -12.02
CA ARG A 157 -24.51 -15.55 -12.28
C ARG A 157 -25.17 -16.66 -13.09
N ALA A 158 -26.39 -17.04 -12.74
CA ALA A 158 -27.11 -18.10 -13.44
C ALA A 158 -27.36 -17.76 -14.93
N VAL A 159 -27.66 -16.48 -15.26
CA VAL A 159 -27.82 -16.06 -16.66
C VAL A 159 -26.47 -16.02 -17.39
N ALA A 160 -25.42 -15.58 -16.70
CA ALA A 160 -24.08 -15.59 -17.29
C ALA A 160 -23.61 -17.00 -17.63
N ASP A 161 -23.81 -17.96 -16.73
CA ASP A 161 -23.46 -19.37 -16.93
C ASP A 161 -24.34 -20.02 -18.05
N GLU A 162 -25.64 -19.69 -18.07
CA GLU A 162 -26.59 -20.20 -19.08
C GLU A 162 -26.26 -19.75 -20.51
N LEU A 163 -25.84 -18.49 -20.66
CA LEU A 163 -25.64 -17.87 -21.96
C LEU A 163 -24.15 -17.74 -22.37
N ASP A 164 -23.23 -18.32 -21.58
CA ASP A 164 -21.80 -18.19 -21.77
C ASP A 164 -21.38 -16.74 -21.93
N VAL A 165 -21.63 -15.93 -20.88
CA VAL A 165 -21.31 -14.51 -20.80
C VAL A 165 -20.28 -14.27 -19.71
N ALA A 166 -19.31 -13.42 -19.95
CA ALA A 166 -18.32 -13.00 -18.96
C ALA A 166 -19.01 -12.46 -17.69
N PHE A 167 -18.61 -12.97 -16.52
CA PHE A 167 -19.23 -12.63 -15.25
C PHE A 167 -18.26 -12.02 -14.24
N VAL A 168 -18.45 -10.76 -13.91
CA VAL A 168 -17.72 -10.05 -12.86
C VAL A 168 -18.44 -10.22 -11.52
N ASN A 169 -17.91 -11.06 -10.63
CA ASN A 169 -18.50 -11.33 -9.31
C ASN A 169 -18.18 -10.21 -8.30
N LEU A 170 -18.70 -9.01 -8.55
CA LEU A 170 -18.48 -7.84 -7.69
C LEU A 170 -19.17 -7.99 -6.33
N PHE A 171 -20.31 -8.71 -6.25
CA PHE A 171 -21.00 -8.96 -4.99
C PHE A 171 -20.11 -9.66 -3.97
N SER A 172 -19.55 -10.81 -4.33
CA SER A 172 -18.72 -11.60 -3.40
C SER A 172 -17.45 -10.83 -2.99
N ARG A 173 -16.84 -10.11 -3.92
CA ARG A 173 -15.64 -9.30 -3.67
C ARG A 173 -15.93 -8.16 -2.70
N SER A 174 -16.99 -7.40 -2.93
CA SER A 174 -17.39 -6.30 -2.04
C SER A 174 -17.83 -6.80 -0.66
N VAL A 175 -18.51 -7.95 -0.56
CA VAL A 175 -18.84 -8.59 0.74
C VAL A 175 -17.57 -8.96 1.50
N ALA A 176 -16.62 -9.64 0.85
CA ALA A 176 -15.35 -10.04 1.47
C ALA A 176 -14.55 -8.82 1.94
N TYR A 177 -14.48 -7.79 1.09
CA TYR A 177 -13.77 -6.55 1.39
C TYR A 177 -14.35 -5.83 2.61
N HIS A 178 -15.67 -5.56 2.63
CA HIS A 178 -16.31 -4.84 3.73
C HIS A 178 -16.35 -5.64 5.04
N ARG A 179 -16.39 -6.97 4.98
CA ARG A 179 -16.20 -7.83 6.17
C ARG A 179 -14.80 -7.69 6.76
N ARG A 180 -13.78 -7.62 5.91
CA ARG A 180 -12.39 -7.49 6.32
C ARG A 180 -12.08 -6.12 6.94
N ILE A 181 -12.51 -5.02 6.30
CA ILE A 181 -12.24 -3.67 6.80
C ILE A 181 -13.17 -3.23 7.94
N GLY A 182 -14.29 -3.94 8.13
CA GLY A 182 -15.27 -3.66 9.19
C GLY A 182 -16.14 -2.43 8.96
N ARG A 183 -17.08 -2.21 9.89
CA ARG A 183 -18.12 -1.19 9.74
C ARG A 183 -17.59 0.25 9.72
N TRP A 184 -16.52 0.53 10.45
CA TRP A 184 -16.01 1.89 10.59
C TRP A 184 -15.30 2.35 9.31
N ARG A 185 -14.39 1.57 8.79
CA ARG A 185 -13.70 1.88 7.53
C ARG A 185 -14.62 1.77 6.31
N SER A 186 -15.69 1.01 6.39
CA SER A 186 -16.69 0.96 5.32
C SER A 186 -17.45 2.27 5.12
N LYS A 187 -17.45 3.17 6.12
CA LYS A 187 -18.05 4.51 6.01
C LYS A 187 -17.22 5.48 5.15
N GLU A 188 -15.92 5.19 4.96
CA GLU A 188 -15.04 5.97 4.08
C GLU A 188 -15.49 5.96 2.62
N PHE A 189 -16.41 5.07 2.25
CA PHE A 189 -17.03 4.95 0.92
C PHE A 189 -18.30 5.81 0.75
N ASP A 190 -18.84 6.38 1.83
CA ASP A 190 -20.16 7.00 1.82
C ASP A 190 -20.08 8.39 1.16
N VAL A 191 -20.86 8.65 0.10
CA VAL A 191 -20.96 9.98 -0.53
C VAL A 191 -21.55 11.02 0.41
N ALA A 192 -22.30 10.59 1.42
CA ALA A 192 -22.85 11.42 2.49
C ALA A 192 -23.01 10.57 3.75
N PRO A 193 -22.96 11.15 4.95
CA PRO A 193 -23.15 10.44 6.20
C PRO A 193 -24.40 9.56 6.20
N GLY A 194 -24.21 8.23 6.39
CA GLY A 194 -25.28 7.26 6.42
C GLY A 194 -25.74 6.72 5.05
N ASP A 195 -25.11 7.10 3.97
CA ASP A 195 -25.33 6.50 2.66
C ASP A 195 -24.57 5.19 2.51
N HIS A 196 -25.19 4.11 2.87
CA HIS A 196 -24.58 2.78 2.81
C HIS A 196 -24.62 2.11 1.43
N THR A 197 -24.97 2.84 0.36
CA THR A 197 -25.21 2.26 -0.97
C THR A 197 -24.28 2.85 -2.03
N HIS A 198 -24.20 4.19 -2.11
CA HIS A 198 -23.46 4.90 -3.13
C HIS A 198 -21.98 5.03 -2.76
N LEU A 199 -21.15 5.36 -3.72
CA LEU A 199 -19.69 5.42 -3.63
C LEU A 199 -19.21 6.86 -3.89
N ASP A 200 -18.31 7.34 -3.06
CA ASP A 200 -17.46 8.49 -3.38
C ASP A 200 -16.33 8.08 -4.34
N SER A 201 -15.39 8.98 -4.65
CA SER A 201 -14.26 8.70 -5.54
C SER A 201 -13.35 7.59 -5.01
N PHE A 202 -13.12 7.57 -3.71
CA PHE A 202 -12.34 6.51 -3.05
C PHE A 202 -12.99 5.14 -3.25
N GLY A 203 -14.28 5.02 -2.92
CA GLY A 203 -15.04 3.78 -3.12
C GLY A 203 -15.10 3.36 -4.59
N GLY A 204 -15.26 4.32 -5.51
CA GLY A 204 -15.23 4.08 -6.95
C GLY A 204 -13.93 3.45 -7.44
N ASN A 205 -12.78 3.94 -6.99
CA ASN A 205 -11.46 3.40 -7.35
C ASN A 205 -11.22 1.99 -6.78
N ILE A 206 -11.63 1.74 -5.53
CA ILE A 206 -11.56 0.40 -4.92
C ILE A 206 -12.42 -0.61 -5.72
N VAL A 207 -13.64 -0.23 -6.08
CA VAL A 207 -14.54 -1.09 -6.87
C VAL A 207 -13.99 -1.32 -8.27
N THR A 208 -13.41 -0.30 -8.91
CA THR A 208 -12.72 -0.43 -10.20
C THR A 208 -11.58 -1.46 -10.13
N GLY A 209 -10.77 -1.42 -9.08
CA GLY A 209 -9.75 -2.45 -8.83
C GLY A 209 -10.34 -3.86 -8.70
N MET A 210 -11.46 -4.01 -7.99
CA MET A 210 -12.17 -5.29 -7.87
C MET A 210 -12.69 -5.81 -9.22
N ILE A 211 -13.15 -4.92 -10.10
CA ILE A 211 -13.60 -5.28 -11.45
C ILE A 211 -12.42 -5.81 -12.27
N PHE A 212 -11.27 -5.14 -12.27
CA PHE A 212 -10.08 -5.62 -12.96
C PHE A 212 -9.57 -6.96 -12.40
N ASP A 213 -9.59 -7.14 -11.07
CA ASP A 213 -9.22 -8.44 -10.46
C ASP A 213 -10.17 -9.55 -10.91
N ALA A 214 -11.46 -9.27 -11.02
CA ALA A 214 -12.44 -10.26 -11.49
C ALA A 214 -12.31 -10.56 -12.97
N LEU A 215 -12.00 -9.58 -13.81
CA LEU A 215 -11.71 -9.78 -15.24
C LEU A 215 -10.44 -10.62 -15.45
N ALA A 216 -9.41 -10.38 -14.64
CA ALA A 216 -8.17 -11.16 -14.68
C ALA A 216 -8.38 -12.62 -14.26
N GLU A 217 -9.25 -12.91 -13.29
CA GLU A 217 -9.55 -14.28 -12.85
C GLU A 217 -10.27 -15.14 -13.91
N ILE A 218 -10.96 -14.50 -14.86
CA ILE A 218 -11.64 -15.18 -15.98
C ILE A 218 -10.89 -15.01 -17.30
N ASP A 219 -9.63 -14.58 -17.27
CA ASP A 219 -8.76 -14.34 -18.43
C ASP A 219 -9.41 -13.43 -19.51
N HIS A 220 -10.24 -12.45 -19.09
CA HIS A 220 -10.92 -11.55 -19.99
C HIS A 220 -9.96 -10.50 -20.57
N PRO A 221 -9.96 -10.22 -21.91
CA PRO A 221 -9.01 -9.30 -22.55
C PRO A 221 -8.96 -7.89 -21.93
N LEU A 222 -10.08 -7.38 -21.41
CA LEU A 222 -10.13 -6.08 -20.75
C LEU A 222 -9.30 -6.01 -19.43
N ALA A 223 -8.89 -7.15 -18.86
CA ALA A 223 -8.00 -7.17 -17.70
C ALA A 223 -6.62 -6.55 -18.01
N GLU A 224 -6.14 -6.70 -19.26
CA GLU A 224 -4.87 -6.14 -19.72
C GLU A 224 -4.87 -4.61 -19.81
N LEU A 225 -6.06 -4.01 -19.84
CA LEU A 225 -6.22 -2.56 -19.87
C LEU A 225 -6.05 -1.92 -18.48
N ARG A 226 -5.87 -2.71 -17.40
CA ARG A 226 -5.57 -2.17 -16.07
C ARG A 226 -4.37 -1.23 -16.13
N PRO A 227 -4.45 -0.01 -15.57
CA PRO A 227 -3.29 0.85 -15.47
C PRO A 227 -2.28 0.26 -14.50
N MET A 228 -1.05 0.05 -14.92
CA MET A 228 0.07 -0.35 -14.03
C MET A 228 0.87 0.88 -13.55
N THR A 229 0.42 2.07 -13.92
CA THR A 229 0.99 3.35 -13.48
C THR A 229 -0.15 4.34 -13.25
N VAL A 230 -0.13 4.98 -12.08
CA VAL A 230 -1.12 5.98 -11.66
C VAL A 230 -0.39 7.20 -11.10
N ARG A 231 -0.96 8.38 -11.25
CA ARG A 231 -0.48 9.62 -10.62
C ARG A 231 -1.40 10.02 -9.48
N VAL A 232 -0.82 10.60 -8.45
CA VAL A 232 -1.57 11.22 -7.34
C VAL A 232 -1.31 12.71 -7.32
N GLY A 233 -2.38 13.50 -7.23
CA GLY A 233 -2.34 14.96 -7.13
C GLY A 233 -3.53 15.62 -7.84
N ASN A 234 -3.74 16.91 -7.54
CA ASN A 234 -4.91 17.66 -8.01
C ASN A 234 -4.79 18.18 -9.45
N ASN A 235 -3.63 18.06 -10.09
CA ASN A 235 -3.42 18.55 -11.45
C ASN A 235 -3.64 17.43 -12.45
N ALA A 236 -4.76 17.46 -13.15
CA ALA A 236 -4.98 16.60 -14.31
C ALA A 236 -3.92 16.93 -15.38
N VAL A 237 -2.86 16.16 -15.43
CA VAL A 237 -1.85 16.28 -16.49
C VAL A 237 -2.44 15.68 -17.76
N ALA A 238 -2.32 16.41 -18.87
CA ALA A 238 -2.65 15.86 -20.19
C ALA A 238 -1.82 14.60 -20.43
N GLY A 239 -2.47 13.47 -20.76
CA GLY A 239 -1.77 12.20 -21.02
C GLY A 239 -2.64 10.97 -20.73
N LYS A 240 -2.08 9.80 -21.05
CA LYS A 240 -2.75 8.49 -20.95
C LYS A 240 -2.65 7.84 -19.56
N ILE A 241 -1.98 8.49 -18.59
CA ILE A 241 -1.83 7.95 -17.22
C ILE A 241 -2.98 8.49 -16.38
N PRO A 242 -3.79 7.63 -15.74
CA PRO A 242 -4.86 8.05 -14.86
C PRO A 242 -4.33 8.82 -13.65
N THR A 243 -5.06 9.82 -13.21
CA THR A 243 -4.73 10.62 -12.03
C THR A 243 -5.86 10.49 -11.02
N VAL A 244 -5.50 10.29 -9.76
CA VAL A 244 -6.41 10.20 -8.61
C VAL A 244 -6.02 11.23 -7.56
N ALA A 245 -6.91 11.51 -6.61
CA ALA A 245 -6.67 12.56 -5.63
C ALA A 245 -5.74 12.10 -4.50
N THR A 246 -5.83 10.83 -4.07
CA THR A 246 -5.14 10.31 -2.90
C THR A 246 -4.30 9.07 -3.22
N ILE A 247 -3.31 8.78 -2.36
CA ILE A 247 -2.51 7.54 -2.47
C ILE A 247 -3.41 6.33 -2.21
N THR A 248 -4.35 6.45 -1.30
CA THR A 248 -5.30 5.39 -0.97
C THR A 248 -6.19 5.02 -2.15
N GLU A 249 -6.64 6.00 -2.95
CA GLU A 249 -7.34 5.76 -4.22
C GLU A 249 -6.45 5.02 -5.24
N ALA A 250 -5.19 5.44 -5.37
CA ALA A 250 -4.24 4.76 -6.25
C ALA A 250 -4.01 3.29 -5.83
N LEU A 251 -3.84 3.05 -4.52
CA LEU A 251 -3.73 1.69 -3.96
C LEU A 251 -4.97 0.83 -4.26
N GLY A 252 -6.15 1.46 -4.36
CA GLY A 252 -7.38 0.78 -4.77
C GLY A 252 -7.27 0.12 -6.14
N LEU A 253 -6.60 0.77 -7.09
CA LEU A 253 -6.41 0.29 -8.46
C LEU A 253 -5.31 -0.79 -8.61
N ALA A 254 -4.40 -0.92 -7.64
CA ALA A 254 -3.32 -1.91 -7.70
C ALA A 254 -3.87 -3.34 -7.79
N PRO A 255 -3.20 -4.28 -8.51
CA PRO A 255 -3.62 -5.67 -8.56
C PRO A 255 -3.45 -6.37 -7.22
N THR A 256 -4.29 -7.37 -6.95
CA THR A 256 -4.17 -8.25 -5.77
C THR A 256 -3.21 -9.42 -6.02
N SER A 257 -2.88 -9.69 -7.27
CA SER A 257 -1.91 -10.72 -7.72
C SER A 257 -0.55 -10.11 -8.05
N ASP A 258 0.47 -10.96 -8.08
CA ASP A 258 1.85 -10.58 -8.45
C ASP A 258 1.98 -10.45 -9.98
N ASN A 259 1.42 -9.39 -10.55
CA ASN A 259 1.43 -9.10 -11.99
C ASN A 259 2.50 -8.08 -12.40
N GLY A 260 3.58 -7.98 -11.61
CA GLY A 260 4.64 -6.99 -11.82
C GLY A 260 4.39 -5.66 -11.09
N PRO A 261 5.27 -4.67 -11.26
CA PRO A 261 5.25 -3.46 -10.47
C PRO A 261 4.07 -2.55 -10.81
N PHE A 262 3.31 -2.18 -9.77
CA PHE A 262 2.29 -1.13 -9.84
C PHE A 262 2.88 0.18 -9.34
N ARG A 263 3.06 1.15 -10.24
CA ARG A 263 3.75 2.41 -9.97
C ARG A 263 2.77 3.53 -9.61
N ILE A 264 3.00 4.17 -8.47
CA ILE A 264 2.25 5.33 -8.01
C ILE A 264 3.21 6.53 -7.99
N HIS A 265 3.04 7.44 -8.92
CA HIS A 265 3.80 8.69 -8.98
C HIS A 265 3.13 9.75 -8.12
N LEU A 266 3.85 10.20 -7.11
CA LEU A 266 3.43 11.26 -6.20
C LEU A 266 4.00 12.59 -6.68
N GLY A 267 3.17 13.61 -6.78
CA GLY A 267 3.60 14.98 -7.00
C GLY A 267 4.31 15.57 -5.78
N GLU A 268 4.69 16.84 -5.89
CA GLU A 268 5.14 17.61 -4.72
C GLU A 268 3.96 17.89 -3.80
N GLY A 269 4.19 17.82 -2.51
CA GLY A 269 3.19 18.11 -1.48
C GLY A 269 3.30 17.22 -0.27
N ARG A 270 2.43 17.49 0.70
CA ARG A 270 2.22 16.69 1.91
C ARG A 270 0.93 15.90 1.72
N PHE A 271 1.04 14.58 1.80
CA PHE A 271 -0.06 13.62 1.74
C PHE A 271 -0.38 13.16 3.16
N GLU A 272 -1.43 13.72 3.75
CA GLU A 272 -1.86 13.39 5.11
C GLU A 272 -2.77 12.18 5.08
N GLU A 273 -2.17 11.01 4.92
CA GLU A 273 -2.87 9.73 4.79
C GLU A 273 -2.23 8.64 5.67
N LYS A 274 -3.06 7.92 6.41
CA LYS A 274 -2.64 6.70 7.11
C LYS A 274 -2.71 5.51 6.17
N LEU A 275 -1.57 5.11 5.61
CA LEU A 275 -1.50 4.15 4.51
C LEU A 275 -1.30 2.72 4.97
N LEU A 276 -2.20 1.82 4.57
CA LEU A 276 -2.05 0.37 4.68
C LEU A 276 -1.82 -0.24 3.30
N ILE A 277 -0.64 -0.79 3.06
CA ILE A 277 -0.23 -1.38 1.78
C ILE A 277 -0.30 -2.90 1.90
N GLU A 278 -1.38 -3.48 1.35
CA GLU A 278 -1.71 -4.91 1.43
C GLU A 278 -1.57 -5.62 0.07
N LYS A 279 -1.21 -4.90 -0.98
CA LYS A 279 -1.08 -5.43 -2.33
C LYS A 279 0.40 -5.56 -2.71
N PRO A 280 0.79 -6.64 -3.41
CA PRO A 280 2.19 -6.87 -3.76
C PRO A 280 2.71 -5.90 -4.81
N ASN A 281 4.04 -5.74 -4.84
CA ASN A 281 4.76 -4.98 -5.86
C ASN A 281 4.27 -3.54 -6.08
N VAL A 282 3.83 -2.86 -5.04
CA VAL A 282 3.50 -1.44 -5.08
C VAL A 282 4.78 -0.61 -4.98
N HIS A 283 4.98 0.30 -5.93
CA HIS A 283 6.10 1.23 -5.97
C HIS A 283 5.61 2.67 -5.78
N LEU A 284 6.04 3.34 -4.71
CA LEU A 284 5.79 4.77 -4.47
C LEU A 284 6.98 5.60 -4.97
N LEU A 285 6.74 6.46 -5.92
CA LEU A 285 7.76 7.28 -6.59
C LEU A 285 7.44 8.77 -6.36
N GLY A 286 8.19 9.41 -5.47
CA GLY A 286 8.11 10.86 -5.23
C GLY A 286 8.98 11.68 -6.17
N THR A 287 9.02 12.98 -5.94
CA THR A 287 9.89 13.92 -6.68
C THR A 287 11.23 14.15 -5.97
N SER A 288 11.21 14.20 -4.65
CA SER A 288 12.39 14.29 -3.78
C SER A 288 12.01 14.06 -2.33
N ARG A 289 12.99 13.72 -1.48
CA ARG A 289 12.80 13.65 -0.01
C ARG A 289 12.25 14.93 0.61
N LYS A 290 12.55 16.08 0.03
CA LYS A 290 12.13 17.38 0.56
C LYS A 290 10.69 17.73 0.18
N ASN A 291 10.29 17.38 -1.04
CA ASN A 291 9.09 17.93 -1.65
C ASN A 291 7.90 16.96 -1.64
N THR A 292 8.13 15.64 -1.49
CA THR A 292 7.07 14.64 -1.41
C THR A 292 7.07 14.01 -0.02
N ILE A 293 6.04 14.28 0.79
CA ILE A 293 5.97 13.85 2.18
C ILE A 293 4.66 13.09 2.41
N VAL A 294 4.76 11.84 2.84
CA VAL A 294 3.62 11.03 3.30
C VAL A 294 3.64 11.06 4.83
N SER A 295 2.57 11.54 5.44
CA SER A 295 2.55 11.90 6.85
C SER A 295 1.26 11.50 7.55
N TRP A 296 1.37 11.10 8.82
CA TRP A 296 0.27 10.94 9.76
C TRP A 296 0.75 11.25 11.17
N SER A 297 -0.14 11.53 12.11
CA SER A 297 0.24 12.08 13.43
C SER A 297 -0.22 11.24 14.63
N ASP A 298 -0.45 9.94 14.48
CA ASP A 298 -0.84 9.09 15.61
C ASP A 298 0.34 8.84 16.58
N SER A 299 0.00 8.80 17.86
CA SER A 299 0.83 8.24 18.93
C SER A 299 0.22 6.95 19.47
N GLY A 300 0.92 6.27 20.39
CA GLY A 300 0.38 5.05 21.02
C GLY A 300 -0.93 5.28 21.78
N ASP A 301 -1.20 6.50 22.28
CA ASP A 301 -2.45 6.84 22.97
C ASP A 301 -3.53 7.40 22.04
N SER A 302 -3.23 7.59 20.74
CA SER A 302 -4.25 8.01 19.77
C SER A 302 -5.42 7.04 19.77
N ALA A 303 -6.65 7.58 19.70
CA ALA A 303 -7.86 6.77 19.70
C ALA A 303 -8.00 6.02 18.35
N GLY A 304 -8.12 4.71 18.41
CA GLY A 304 -8.52 3.89 17.28
C GLY A 304 -10.00 4.09 16.92
N LEU A 305 -10.42 3.44 15.83
CA LEU A 305 -11.81 3.50 15.36
C LEU A 305 -12.83 2.99 16.41
N ASP A 306 -12.39 2.18 17.36
CA ASP A 306 -13.19 1.67 18.48
C ASP A 306 -13.10 2.54 19.75
N GLY A 307 -12.36 3.64 19.67
CA GLY A 307 -12.13 4.59 20.78
C GLY A 307 -11.07 4.16 21.79
N ARG A 308 -10.39 3.03 21.58
CA ARG A 308 -9.28 2.58 22.44
C ARG A 308 -7.94 3.11 21.92
N PRO A 309 -6.93 3.25 22.79
CA PRO A 309 -5.57 3.56 22.37
C PRO A 309 -5.05 2.55 21.34
N VAL A 310 -4.43 3.03 20.26
CA VAL A 310 -3.93 2.18 19.18
C VAL A 310 -2.63 1.43 19.55
N GLY A 311 -1.92 1.86 20.57
CA GLY A 311 -0.61 1.35 20.94
C GLY A 311 0.45 1.62 19.88
N THR A 312 1.71 1.26 20.15
CA THR A 312 2.81 1.39 19.18
C THR A 312 2.49 0.73 17.84
N ARG A 313 1.90 -0.48 17.87
CA ARG A 313 1.56 -1.25 16.65
C ARG A 313 0.43 -0.65 15.83
N GLY A 314 -0.27 0.34 16.34
CA GLY A 314 -1.34 1.07 15.64
C GLY A 314 -1.01 2.53 15.32
N SER A 315 0.12 3.07 15.83
CA SER A 315 0.52 4.48 15.64
C SER A 315 1.21 4.78 14.30
N TRP A 316 1.26 3.83 13.40
CA TRP A 316 1.97 3.95 12.12
C TRP A 316 1.34 4.97 11.17
N SER A 317 2.20 5.69 10.45
CA SER A 317 1.78 6.49 9.28
C SER A 317 1.66 5.63 8.04
N VAL A 318 2.65 4.76 7.79
CA VAL A 318 2.63 3.81 6.67
C VAL A 318 2.93 2.41 7.20
N LYS A 319 2.05 1.46 6.89
CA LYS A 319 2.22 0.04 7.22
C LYS A 319 2.19 -0.80 5.97
N ILE A 320 3.19 -1.67 5.82
CA ILE A 320 3.35 -2.58 4.69
C ILE A 320 3.14 -4.02 5.19
N THR A 321 2.24 -4.76 4.53
CA THR A 321 1.90 -6.16 4.85
C THR A 321 1.94 -7.07 3.61
N ALA A 322 2.52 -6.59 2.50
CA ALA A 322 2.63 -7.33 1.24
C ALA A 322 4.07 -7.31 0.71
N PRO A 323 4.49 -8.31 -0.08
CA PRO A 323 5.85 -8.41 -0.59
C PRO A 323 6.13 -7.46 -1.76
N GLY A 324 7.43 -7.19 -2.02
CA GLY A 324 7.88 -6.47 -3.20
C GLY A 324 7.61 -4.96 -3.18
N PHE A 325 7.31 -4.38 -2.02
CA PHE A 325 7.12 -2.93 -1.92
C PHE A 325 8.42 -2.17 -2.22
N SER A 326 8.31 -1.03 -2.89
CA SER A 326 9.45 -0.12 -3.10
C SER A 326 9.05 1.34 -2.93
N ALA A 327 9.97 2.16 -2.41
CA ALA A 327 9.78 3.59 -2.31
C ALA A 327 11.05 4.36 -2.69
N ARG A 328 10.89 5.48 -3.41
CA ARG A 328 12.01 6.31 -3.84
C ARG A 328 11.64 7.79 -3.84
N GLN A 329 12.62 8.64 -3.45
CA GLN A 329 12.55 10.10 -3.56
C GLN A 329 11.35 10.71 -2.82
N LEU A 330 11.11 10.28 -1.59
CA LEU A 330 10.02 10.78 -0.74
C LEU A 330 10.38 10.70 0.75
N THR A 331 9.53 11.28 1.59
CA THR A 331 9.61 11.19 3.05
C THR A 331 8.40 10.44 3.60
N PHE A 332 8.64 9.50 4.51
CA PHE A 332 7.65 8.98 5.46
C PHE A 332 7.85 9.67 6.80
N GLU A 333 6.78 10.21 7.36
CA GLU A 333 6.84 10.96 8.60
C GLU A 333 5.74 10.54 9.56
N ASN A 334 6.09 10.36 10.83
CA ASN A 334 5.11 10.46 11.89
C ASN A 334 5.19 11.88 12.47
N ALA A 335 4.13 12.65 12.25
CA ALA A 335 4.04 14.07 12.60
C ALA A 335 3.45 14.33 13.98
N PHE A 336 3.44 13.33 14.88
CA PHE A 336 3.05 13.56 16.28
C PHE A 336 3.97 14.62 16.90
N ASP A 337 3.37 15.68 17.42
CA ASP A 337 4.12 16.80 18.03
C ASP A 337 4.66 16.41 19.41
N TYR A 338 5.76 15.66 19.39
CA TYR A 338 6.43 15.17 20.57
C TYR A 338 6.94 16.33 21.46
N GLU A 339 7.46 17.40 20.85
CA GLU A 339 8.06 18.49 21.62
C GLU A 339 7.02 19.31 22.37
N SER A 340 5.90 19.65 21.76
CA SER A 340 4.77 20.31 22.43
C SER A 340 4.18 19.40 23.52
N ASN A 341 4.01 18.10 23.21
CA ASN A 341 3.52 17.14 24.20
C ASN A 341 4.45 17.04 25.42
N ARG A 342 5.75 16.96 25.19
CA ARG A 342 6.76 16.89 26.27
C ARG A 342 6.80 18.14 27.14
N ALA A 343 6.46 19.30 26.59
CA ALA A 343 6.45 20.56 27.32
C ALA A 343 5.26 20.69 28.27
N LEU A 344 4.22 19.88 28.12
CA LEU A 344 3.07 19.85 29.06
C LEU A 344 3.49 19.28 30.41
N PRO A 345 2.90 19.73 31.53
CA PRO A 345 3.03 19.11 32.84
C PRO A 345 2.69 17.62 32.82
N ASP A 346 3.27 16.83 33.72
CA ASP A 346 3.03 15.38 33.79
C ASP A 346 1.58 15.02 34.12
N ASP A 347 0.86 15.90 34.83
CA ASP A 347 -0.53 15.78 35.24
C ASP A 347 -1.52 16.50 34.32
N ASP A 348 -1.04 17.11 33.23
CA ASP A 348 -1.91 17.75 32.23
C ASP A 348 -2.76 16.70 31.50
N PRO A 349 -4.10 16.82 31.48
CA PRO A 349 -4.98 15.84 30.83
C PRO A 349 -4.80 15.76 29.32
N ALA A 350 -4.19 16.76 28.68
CA ALA A 350 -3.86 16.75 27.26
C ALA A 350 -2.53 16.04 26.98
N ARG A 351 -1.73 15.73 28.02
CA ARG A 351 -0.44 15.07 27.82
C ARG A 351 -0.61 13.62 27.42
N VAL A 352 -0.05 13.26 26.30
CA VAL A 352 0.08 11.88 25.83
C VAL A 352 1.24 11.21 26.56
N HIS A 353 0.98 10.11 27.26
CA HIS A 353 2.00 9.35 28.01
C HIS A 353 2.68 8.30 27.15
N ASN A 354 1.95 7.63 26.26
CA ASN A 354 2.47 6.69 25.28
C ASN A 354 2.78 7.40 23.96
N ALA A 355 3.85 8.18 23.96
CA ALA A 355 4.24 9.10 22.88
C ALA A 355 5.03 8.42 21.75
N GLN A 356 4.97 7.09 21.64
CA GLN A 356 5.54 6.32 20.51
C GLN A 356 4.77 6.61 19.23
N GLY A 357 5.49 6.90 18.14
CA GLY A 357 4.90 7.25 16.85
C GLY A 357 5.69 6.65 15.69
N VAL A 358 5.16 5.60 15.07
CA VAL A 358 5.82 4.88 13.97
C VAL A 358 5.59 5.60 12.65
N ALA A 359 6.66 6.04 11.98
CA ALA A 359 6.56 6.61 10.64
C ALA A 359 6.38 5.51 9.57
N LEU A 360 7.15 4.43 9.68
CA LEU A 360 7.11 3.30 8.73
C LEU A 360 7.16 1.97 9.49
N MET A 361 6.21 1.09 9.19
CA MET A 361 6.13 -0.26 9.74
C MET A 361 6.15 -1.31 8.64
N LEU A 362 7.12 -2.23 8.72
CA LEU A 362 7.18 -3.47 7.92
C LEU A 362 6.65 -4.62 8.78
N SER A 363 5.45 -5.11 8.49
CA SER A 363 4.76 -6.08 9.33
C SER A 363 4.68 -7.46 8.66
N LYS A 364 4.08 -8.43 9.35
CA LYS A 364 3.91 -9.78 8.82
C LYS A 364 3.28 -9.76 7.42
N GLY A 365 3.93 -10.43 6.47
CA GLY A 365 3.58 -10.45 5.05
C GLY A 365 4.44 -9.52 4.19
N SER A 366 5.10 -8.50 4.76
CA SER A 366 6.12 -7.76 4.02
C SER A 366 7.36 -8.63 3.83
N ASP A 367 7.89 -8.63 2.63
CA ASP A 367 9.18 -9.23 2.30
C ASP A 367 9.75 -8.54 1.07
N ARG A 368 11.07 -8.44 0.98
CA ARG A 368 11.76 -7.78 -0.12
C ARG A 368 11.30 -6.33 -0.33
N ALA A 369 11.17 -5.59 0.77
CA ALA A 369 10.85 -4.16 0.73
C ALA A 369 12.13 -3.34 0.47
N ARG A 370 12.09 -2.40 -0.50
CA ARG A 370 13.23 -1.59 -0.93
C ARG A 370 12.95 -0.10 -0.78
N PHE A 371 13.89 0.59 -0.15
CA PHE A 371 13.85 2.03 0.07
C PHE A 371 15.14 2.67 -0.46
N GLU A 372 15.02 3.63 -1.37
CA GLU A 372 16.17 4.32 -1.95
C GLU A 372 15.91 5.81 -2.02
N ASP A 373 16.87 6.61 -1.55
CA ASP A 373 16.73 8.07 -1.51
C ASP A 373 15.44 8.53 -0.78
N VAL A 374 15.18 7.94 0.41
CA VAL A 374 14.01 8.17 1.25
C VAL A 374 14.43 8.83 2.57
N ALA A 375 13.55 9.63 3.18
CA ALA A 375 13.66 10.00 4.58
C ALA A 375 12.56 9.32 5.42
N ILE A 376 12.91 8.92 6.66
CA ILE A 376 11.97 8.32 7.63
C ILE A 376 12.13 9.15 8.92
N LEU A 377 11.11 9.95 9.21
CA LEU A 377 11.18 10.98 10.22
C LEU A 377 10.16 10.73 11.34
N GLY A 378 10.62 10.81 12.56
CA GLY A 378 9.79 10.67 13.76
C GLY A 378 10.58 10.98 15.04
N HIS A 379 10.09 10.49 16.15
CA HIS A 379 10.71 10.66 17.47
C HIS A 379 11.02 9.29 18.09
N GLN A 380 10.17 8.79 18.98
CA GLN A 380 10.30 7.44 19.52
C GLN A 380 9.66 6.42 18.58
N ASP A 381 10.34 5.28 18.37
CA ASP A 381 9.82 4.14 17.58
C ASP A 381 9.61 4.47 16.09
N THR A 382 10.46 5.30 15.47
CA THR A 382 10.26 5.85 14.11
C THR A 382 10.14 4.78 13.02
N LEU A 383 11.06 3.80 12.97
CA LEU A 383 11.09 2.73 11.97
C LEU A 383 10.92 1.37 12.64
N PHE A 384 9.79 0.71 12.38
CA PHE A 384 9.48 -0.62 12.89
C PHE A 384 9.67 -1.69 11.81
N VAL A 385 10.80 -2.39 11.83
CA VAL A 385 11.07 -3.56 10.97
C VAL A 385 10.62 -4.82 11.71
N ASP A 386 9.32 -5.10 11.74
CA ASP A 386 8.74 -6.19 12.53
C ASP A 386 8.90 -7.57 11.87
N ALA A 387 8.95 -7.62 10.52
CA ALA A 387 9.06 -8.87 9.77
C ALA A 387 9.66 -8.69 8.37
N GLY A 388 10.04 -9.81 7.75
CA GLY A 388 10.50 -9.88 6.37
C GLY A 388 11.92 -9.36 6.15
N ARG A 389 12.33 -9.36 4.88
CA ARG A 389 13.61 -8.80 4.44
C ARG A 389 13.39 -7.40 3.89
N SER A 390 14.29 -6.49 4.24
CA SER A 390 14.21 -5.11 3.77
C SER A 390 15.60 -4.53 3.49
N TYR A 391 15.65 -3.59 2.55
CA TYR A 391 16.87 -2.93 2.13
C TYR A 391 16.67 -1.42 2.05
N PHE A 392 17.56 -0.68 2.70
CA PHE A 392 17.55 0.77 2.81
C PHE A 392 18.88 1.32 2.29
N ARG A 393 18.85 2.08 1.20
CA ARG A 393 20.04 2.69 0.60
C ARG A 393 19.87 4.20 0.44
N ASN A 394 20.90 4.93 0.84
CA ASN A 394 20.88 6.40 0.82
C ASN A 394 19.62 6.95 1.53
N VAL A 395 19.28 6.35 2.69
CA VAL A 395 18.11 6.74 3.49
C VAL A 395 18.56 7.68 4.61
N ARG A 396 17.68 8.58 5.02
CA ARG A 396 17.84 9.41 6.21
C ARG A 396 16.82 9.00 7.26
N ILE A 397 17.28 8.52 8.43
CA ILE A 397 16.40 8.08 9.52
C ILE A 397 16.64 8.98 10.73
N VAL A 398 15.57 9.56 11.27
CA VAL A 398 15.63 10.51 12.38
C VAL A 398 14.74 10.05 13.53
N GLY A 399 15.26 10.04 14.74
CA GLY A 399 14.51 9.70 15.95
C GLY A 399 15.34 9.77 17.23
N HIS A 400 14.78 9.31 18.34
CA HIS A 400 15.53 9.28 19.61
C HIS A 400 15.46 7.92 20.34
N VAL A 401 14.34 7.44 20.84
CA VAL A 401 14.29 6.18 21.60
C VAL A 401 13.90 5.05 20.67
N ASP A 402 14.76 4.01 20.61
CA ASP A 402 14.48 2.77 19.87
C ASP A 402 14.00 3.02 18.44
N PHE A 403 14.57 4.05 17.82
CA PHE A 403 13.96 4.59 16.59
C PHE A 403 14.19 3.72 15.35
N ILE A 404 14.96 2.62 15.45
CA ILE A 404 15.04 1.52 14.49
C ILE A 404 14.88 0.21 15.27
N PHE A 405 13.73 -0.45 15.18
CA PHE A 405 13.45 -1.59 16.05
C PHE A 405 12.67 -2.72 15.33
N GLY A 406 12.61 -3.90 15.96
CA GLY A 406 11.83 -5.04 15.49
C GLY A 406 12.64 -6.30 15.22
N ALA A 407 11.96 -7.33 14.66
CA ALA A 407 12.48 -8.69 14.48
C ALA A 407 12.89 -9.01 13.03
N GLY A 408 12.63 -8.14 12.06
CA GLY A 408 12.91 -8.37 10.65
C GLY A 408 14.40 -8.37 10.30
N GLN A 409 14.74 -8.90 9.12
CA GLN A 409 16.06 -8.81 8.52
C GLN A 409 16.18 -7.54 7.68
N ALA A 410 17.05 -6.63 8.08
CA ALA A 410 17.21 -5.33 7.42
C ALA A 410 18.67 -5.02 7.12
N VAL A 411 18.92 -4.53 5.92
CA VAL A 411 20.23 -3.96 5.55
C VAL A 411 20.07 -2.46 5.34
N PHE A 412 20.92 -1.70 6.00
CA PHE A 412 21.08 -0.26 5.84
C PHE A 412 22.44 0.00 5.21
N GLU A 413 22.47 0.57 4.02
CA GLU A 413 23.68 0.88 3.27
C GLU A 413 23.71 2.37 2.95
N ASP A 414 24.89 3.02 3.09
CA ASP A 414 25.08 4.46 2.82
C ASP A 414 23.99 5.34 3.49
N THR A 415 23.53 4.97 4.69
CA THR A 415 22.38 5.59 5.34
C THR A 415 22.80 6.55 6.45
N SER A 416 22.17 7.72 6.52
CA SER A 416 22.32 8.68 7.63
C SER A 416 21.33 8.39 8.73
N ILE A 417 21.82 8.06 9.91
CA ILE A 417 21.05 7.74 11.12
C ILE A 417 21.28 8.86 12.12
N GLU A 418 20.26 9.68 12.36
CA GLU A 418 20.38 10.94 13.08
C GLU A 418 19.61 10.91 14.41
N ALA A 419 20.36 10.99 15.51
CA ALA A 419 19.79 10.99 16.85
C ALA A 419 19.28 12.39 17.25
N LEU A 420 18.01 12.48 17.69
CA LEU A 420 17.41 13.67 18.28
C LEU A 420 17.76 13.80 19.76
N ASN A 421 17.78 15.04 20.24
CA ASN A 421 17.92 15.31 21.68
C ASN A 421 16.61 15.02 22.44
N ARG A 422 16.73 14.58 23.68
CA ARG A 422 15.65 14.54 24.68
C ARG A 422 16.11 15.33 25.91
N PRO A 423 15.85 16.63 25.97
CA PRO A 423 16.29 17.46 27.10
C PRO A 423 15.83 16.89 28.48
N GLY A 424 16.75 16.85 29.43
CA GLY A 424 16.50 16.30 30.78
C GLY A 424 16.55 14.77 30.89
N LYS A 425 16.89 14.04 29.78
CA LYS A 425 17.11 12.59 29.82
C LYS A 425 18.56 12.26 29.44
N PHE A 426 19.07 11.17 29.99
CA PHE A 426 20.37 10.61 29.63
C PHE A 426 20.31 9.08 29.76
N PRO A 427 20.67 8.32 28.75
CA PRO A 427 20.99 8.74 27.39
C PRO A 427 19.83 9.49 26.71
N VAL A 428 20.16 10.38 25.76
CA VAL A 428 19.12 11.11 25.01
C VAL A 428 18.49 10.24 23.91
N ALA A 429 19.24 9.28 23.37
CA ALA A 429 18.74 8.42 22.30
C ALA A 429 19.32 7.00 22.38
N TYR A 430 18.56 6.06 21.82
CA TYR A 430 18.93 4.68 21.52
C TYR A 430 18.66 4.43 20.04
N VAL A 431 19.70 4.13 19.24
CA VAL A 431 19.56 3.97 17.79
C VAL A 431 18.73 2.74 17.46
N THR A 432 19.07 1.58 18.05
CA THR A 432 18.42 0.31 17.73
C THR A 432 17.83 -0.40 18.94
N ALA A 433 16.71 -1.11 18.70
CA ALA A 433 16.11 -2.06 19.65
C ALA A 433 15.66 -3.34 18.91
N PRO A 434 16.61 -4.18 18.43
CA PRO A 434 16.26 -5.38 17.69
C PRO A 434 15.67 -6.45 18.63
N SER A 435 14.69 -7.20 18.10
CA SER A 435 14.05 -8.35 18.75
C SER A 435 14.13 -9.60 17.87
N THR A 436 15.28 -9.81 17.24
CA THR A 436 15.53 -10.91 16.31
C THR A 436 15.33 -12.26 17.01
N HIS A 437 14.55 -13.17 16.41
CA HIS A 437 14.35 -14.51 16.95
C HIS A 437 15.65 -15.33 16.92
N ILE A 438 15.86 -16.20 17.89
CA ILE A 438 17.10 -16.98 18.04
C ILE A 438 17.38 -17.91 16.85
N SER A 439 16.34 -18.41 16.19
CA SER A 439 16.47 -19.24 14.98
C SER A 439 16.88 -18.46 13.72
N GLN A 440 16.80 -17.12 13.75
CA GLN A 440 17.11 -16.26 12.63
C GLN A 440 18.59 -15.86 12.68
N PRO A 441 19.42 -16.23 11.69
CA PRO A 441 20.88 -16.04 11.78
C PRO A 441 21.28 -14.56 11.74
N PHE A 442 20.50 -13.71 11.07
CA PHE A 442 20.78 -12.28 10.92
C PHE A 442 19.57 -11.43 11.34
N GLY A 443 19.85 -10.23 11.83
CA GLY A 443 18.86 -9.20 12.12
C GLY A 443 19.12 -7.93 11.30
N MET A 444 19.56 -6.86 11.96
CA MET A 444 19.87 -5.57 11.35
C MET A 444 21.35 -5.46 11.03
N LEU A 445 21.67 -5.12 9.79
CA LEU A 445 23.05 -4.87 9.33
C LEU A 445 23.16 -3.43 8.82
N PHE A 446 24.10 -2.68 9.39
CA PHE A 446 24.44 -1.32 9.00
C PHE A 446 25.81 -1.32 8.32
N VAL A 447 25.88 -0.94 7.04
CA VAL A 447 27.10 -0.95 6.23
C VAL A 447 27.34 0.46 5.71
N ASP A 448 28.56 0.97 5.94
CA ASP A 448 29.00 2.29 5.46
C ASP A 448 28.04 3.43 5.86
N CYS A 449 27.33 3.25 6.99
CA CYS A 449 26.36 4.23 7.51
C CYS A 449 27.04 5.37 8.27
N ARG A 450 26.29 6.46 8.45
CA ARG A 450 26.69 7.58 9.30
C ARG A 450 25.75 7.67 10.49
N ILE A 451 26.27 7.46 11.71
CA ILE A 451 25.50 7.58 12.96
C ILE A 451 25.94 8.89 13.61
N VAL A 452 25.04 9.86 13.61
CA VAL A 452 25.38 11.24 13.93
C VAL A 452 24.26 11.93 14.74
N ARG A 453 24.59 13.01 15.38
CA ARG A 453 23.60 13.91 16.01
C ARG A 453 22.76 14.64 14.95
N HIS A 454 21.48 14.82 15.19
CA HIS A 454 20.61 15.62 14.33
C HIS A 454 20.90 17.15 14.40
N GLY A 455 21.63 17.59 15.38
CA GLY A 455 21.98 18.99 15.52
C GLY A 455 22.81 19.26 16.79
N PRO A 456 23.26 20.49 16.99
CA PRO A 456 24.20 20.82 18.05
C PRO A 456 23.61 20.67 19.48
N SER A 457 22.30 20.54 19.61
CA SER A 457 21.64 20.32 20.91
C SER A 457 21.85 18.93 21.49
N VAL A 458 22.27 17.95 20.68
CA VAL A 458 22.56 16.57 21.15
C VAL A 458 23.94 16.56 21.81
N PRO A 459 24.05 16.27 23.10
CA PRO A 459 25.33 16.29 23.82
C PRO A 459 26.30 15.20 23.32
N ALA A 460 27.59 15.46 23.48
CA ALA A 460 28.61 14.43 23.27
C ALA A 460 28.43 13.27 24.27
N GLY A 461 28.68 12.01 23.83
CA GLY A 461 28.60 10.83 24.66
C GLY A 461 27.21 10.46 25.18
N SER A 462 26.15 10.99 24.57
CA SER A 462 24.77 10.83 25.07
C SER A 462 23.88 9.88 24.26
N VAL A 463 24.38 9.32 23.17
CA VAL A 463 23.65 8.41 22.26
C VAL A 463 24.16 6.99 22.41
N LYS A 464 23.27 6.02 22.58
CA LYS A 464 23.58 4.59 22.56
C LYS A 464 23.31 3.98 21.18
N LEU A 465 24.13 3.03 20.75
CA LEU A 465 23.92 2.26 19.52
C LEU A 465 22.70 1.33 19.63
N GLY A 466 22.39 0.85 20.83
CA GLY A 466 21.21 0.03 21.00
C GLY A 466 21.03 -0.61 22.36
N ARG A 467 19.92 -1.33 22.48
CA ARG A 467 19.57 -2.15 23.64
C ARG A 467 18.74 -3.37 23.20
N PRO A 468 18.90 -4.55 23.85
CA PRO A 468 18.25 -5.81 23.40
C PRO A 468 16.77 -5.83 23.81
N TRP A 469 15.87 -5.53 22.89
CA TRP A 469 14.44 -5.55 23.19
C TRP A 469 13.88 -6.97 23.13
N HIS A 470 13.39 -7.46 24.28
CA HIS A 470 12.69 -8.74 24.42
C HIS A 470 11.20 -8.47 24.65
N PRO A 471 10.35 -8.47 23.61
CA PRO A 471 8.90 -8.25 23.75
C PRO A 471 8.28 -9.24 24.75
N GLY A 472 7.65 -8.72 25.82
CA GLY A 472 7.09 -9.57 26.86
C GLY A 472 8.10 -10.43 27.61
N GLY A 473 9.39 -10.19 27.45
CA GLY A 473 10.47 -11.00 28.06
C GLY A 473 10.70 -12.34 27.38
N ASP A 474 10.32 -12.48 26.11
CA ASP A 474 10.42 -13.70 25.31
C ASP A 474 11.85 -14.26 25.32
N PRO A 475 12.07 -15.50 25.80
CA PRO A 475 13.39 -16.12 25.84
C PRO A 475 13.89 -16.57 24.46
N GLU A 476 13.03 -16.66 23.45
CA GLU A 476 13.41 -17.02 22.08
C GLU A 476 13.90 -15.81 21.26
N VAL A 477 14.03 -14.65 21.90
CA VAL A 477 14.63 -13.45 21.30
C VAL A 477 16.11 -13.37 21.65
N ASN A 478 16.92 -13.04 20.62
CA ASN A 478 18.33 -12.70 20.76
C ASN A 478 18.66 -11.61 19.73
N GLY A 479 18.37 -10.36 20.09
CA GLY A 479 18.39 -9.20 19.21
C GLY A 479 19.72 -9.01 18.48
N SER A 480 19.71 -8.85 17.16
CA SER A 480 20.92 -8.73 16.33
C SER A 480 21.00 -7.39 15.63
N ALA A 481 22.06 -6.63 15.92
CA ALA A 481 22.44 -5.41 15.21
C ALA A 481 23.95 -5.34 15.02
N VAL A 482 24.40 -5.23 13.77
CA VAL A 482 25.82 -5.24 13.40
C VAL A 482 26.15 -3.99 12.59
N PHE A 483 27.21 -3.29 13.00
CA PHE A 483 27.68 -2.06 12.37
C PHE A 483 29.04 -2.31 11.70
N LEU A 484 29.07 -2.22 10.36
CA LEU A 484 30.29 -2.42 9.56
C LEU A 484 30.71 -1.12 8.89
N ASN A 485 31.95 -0.71 9.10
CA ASN A 485 32.59 0.45 8.48
C ASN A 485 31.84 1.77 8.67
N CYS A 486 31.04 1.89 9.74
CA CYS A 486 30.20 3.07 9.96
C CYS A 486 31.01 4.26 10.50
N PHE A 487 30.70 5.46 10.02
CA PHE A 487 31.16 6.68 10.67
C PHE A 487 30.29 6.99 11.89
N MET A 488 30.94 7.25 13.03
CA MET A 488 30.27 7.58 14.30
C MET A 488 30.82 8.89 14.82
N ASP A 489 29.95 9.88 15.03
CA ASP A 489 30.36 11.17 15.61
C ASP A 489 30.53 11.08 17.14
N ASP A 490 30.97 12.18 17.75
CA ASP A 490 31.24 12.28 19.19
C ASP A 490 29.97 12.24 20.08
N SER A 491 28.76 12.20 19.51
CA SER A 491 27.53 12.01 20.29
C SER A 491 27.40 10.59 20.86
N LEU A 492 28.09 9.60 20.26
CA LEU A 492 28.06 8.22 20.72
C LEU A 492 28.73 8.06 22.09
N ALA A 493 28.05 7.34 22.98
CA ALA A 493 28.56 7.02 24.31
C ALA A 493 29.71 5.99 24.24
N GLU A 494 30.67 6.08 25.15
CA GLU A 494 31.82 5.17 25.23
C GLU A 494 31.39 3.72 25.38
N ASP A 495 30.38 3.45 26.20
CA ASP A 495 29.85 2.12 26.47
C ASP A 495 28.79 1.64 25.46
N GLY A 496 28.58 2.35 24.37
CA GLY A 496 27.82 2.00 23.16
C GLY A 496 26.42 1.41 23.35
N TYR A 497 26.25 0.42 24.22
CA TYR A 497 25.01 -0.32 24.40
C TYR A 497 24.48 -0.25 25.84
N GLU A 498 23.14 -0.33 25.98
CA GLU A 498 22.43 -0.26 27.26
C GLU A 498 21.62 -1.54 27.48
N LYS A 499 21.45 -1.97 28.72
CA LYS A 499 20.50 -3.02 29.09
C LYS A 499 19.07 -2.50 29.11
N ILE A 500 18.12 -3.42 28.89
CA ILE A 500 16.69 -3.12 28.95
C ILE A 500 15.99 -4.14 29.86
N SER A 501 14.83 -3.79 30.42
CA SER A 501 14.06 -4.74 31.22
C SER A 501 12.67 -4.97 30.64
N SER A 502 12.16 -6.18 30.82
CA SER A 502 10.76 -6.56 30.65
C SER A 502 10.19 -7.11 31.95
N THR A 503 8.87 -7.04 32.12
CA THR A 503 8.19 -7.71 33.23
C THR A 503 7.70 -9.07 32.73
N VAL A 504 8.17 -10.15 33.36
CA VAL A 504 7.80 -11.54 33.07
C VAL A 504 7.20 -12.12 34.34
N ASP A 505 5.95 -12.58 34.26
CA ASP A 505 5.20 -13.14 35.41
C ASP A 505 5.25 -12.24 36.68
N GLY A 506 5.13 -10.92 36.45
CA GLY A 506 5.19 -9.93 37.52
C GLY A 506 6.60 -9.61 38.04
N VAL A 507 7.64 -10.27 37.52
CA VAL A 507 9.03 -10.07 37.92
C VAL A 507 9.80 -9.29 36.86
N ARG A 508 10.55 -8.27 37.29
CA ARG A 508 11.42 -7.50 36.40
C ARG A 508 12.64 -8.30 36.00
N LYS A 509 12.76 -8.67 34.71
CA LYS A 509 13.91 -9.35 34.12
C LYS A 509 14.73 -8.35 33.29
N TRP A 510 16.04 -8.37 33.44
CA TRP A 510 16.98 -7.56 32.68
C TRP A 510 17.61 -8.37 31.55
N PHE A 511 17.80 -7.71 30.41
CA PHE A 511 18.49 -8.22 29.23
C PHE A 511 19.63 -7.27 28.88
N ASP A 512 20.80 -7.82 28.58
CA ASP A 512 22.03 -7.05 28.34
C ASP A 512 22.73 -7.53 27.05
N LEU A 513 24.01 -7.32 26.94
CA LEU A 513 24.83 -7.90 25.89
C LEU A 513 24.79 -9.45 25.97
N GLU A 514 25.80 -10.15 25.49
CA GLU A 514 25.80 -11.61 25.54
C GLU A 514 25.42 -12.13 26.96
N PRO A 515 24.52 -13.13 27.08
CA PRO A 515 23.95 -13.96 26.00
C PRO A 515 22.64 -13.40 25.37
N ASP A 516 22.15 -12.25 25.79
CA ASP A 516 20.81 -11.75 25.44
C ASP A 516 20.77 -11.04 24.08
N SER A 517 21.94 -10.77 23.46
CA SER A 517 22.01 -10.07 22.17
C SER A 517 23.25 -10.45 21.34
N ARG A 518 23.17 -10.16 20.04
CA ARG A 518 24.22 -10.29 19.03
C ARG A 518 24.56 -8.90 18.48
N PHE A 519 25.05 -8.03 19.37
CA PHE A 519 25.48 -6.67 19.01
C PHE A 519 26.97 -6.66 18.71
N PHE A 520 27.35 -6.24 17.49
CA PHE A 520 28.74 -6.24 17.08
C PHE A 520 29.09 -5.02 16.24
N GLU A 521 30.36 -4.68 16.23
CA GLU A 521 30.94 -3.64 15.40
C GLU A 521 32.19 -4.17 14.68
N TYR A 522 32.51 -3.62 13.49
CA TYR A 522 33.77 -3.91 12.79
C TYR A 522 34.13 -2.77 11.83
N GLY A 523 35.37 -2.29 11.89
CA GLY A 523 35.90 -1.29 10.97
C GLY A 523 35.26 0.10 11.06
N SER A 524 34.41 0.35 12.06
CA SER A 524 33.79 1.67 12.26
C SER A 524 34.85 2.71 12.65
N HIS A 525 34.62 3.97 12.30
CA HIS A 525 35.57 5.06 12.44
C HIS A 525 34.89 6.37 12.87
N GLY A 526 35.69 7.39 13.20
CA GLY A 526 35.23 8.65 13.72
C GLY A 526 35.36 8.77 15.24
N PRO A 527 35.07 9.95 15.82
CA PRO A 527 35.33 10.22 17.23
C PRO A 527 34.47 9.40 18.21
N GLY A 528 33.33 8.88 17.77
CA GLY A 528 32.45 8.01 18.55
C GLY A 528 32.66 6.50 18.32
N ALA A 529 33.55 6.10 17.42
CA ALA A 529 33.88 4.70 17.16
C ALA A 529 34.91 4.18 18.17
N LEU A 530 34.52 4.18 19.44
CA LEU A 530 35.36 3.72 20.54
C LEU A 530 35.31 2.20 20.69
N THR A 531 36.31 1.63 21.36
CA THR A 531 36.36 0.22 21.69
C THR A 531 36.38 0.03 23.20
N GLY A 532 35.74 -1.01 23.70
CA GLY A 532 35.67 -1.26 25.14
C GLY A 532 34.85 -2.52 25.47
N PRO A 533 34.77 -2.90 26.73
CA PRO A 533 34.04 -4.11 27.15
C PRO A 533 32.58 -4.17 26.75
N ARG A 534 31.97 -3.01 26.56
CA ARG A 534 30.56 -2.88 26.12
C ARG A 534 30.42 -2.52 24.63
N ARG A 535 31.50 -2.66 23.86
CA ARG A 535 31.56 -2.43 22.40
C ARG A 535 32.13 -3.70 21.72
N PRO A 536 31.37 -4.82 21.66
CA PRO A 536 31.85 -6.09 21.09
C PRO A 536 32.29 -5.93 19.64
N GLN A 537 33.52 -6.35 19.33
CA GLN A 537 34.12 -6.25 17.99
C GLN A 537 34.12 -7.61 17.30
N LEU A 538 33.74 -7.68 16.03
CA LEU A 538 33.92 -8.87 15.21
C LEU A 538 35.39 -9.03 14.81
N SER A 539 35.84 -10.30 14.71
CA SER A 539 37.07 -10.59 13.97
C SER A 539 36.86 -10.36 12.46
N ALA A 540 37.94 -10.13 11.73
CA ALA A 540 37.87 -9.99 10.26
C ALA A 540 37.25 -11.23 9.57
N ALA A 541 37.44 -12.42 10.14
CA ALA A 541 36.82 -13.64 9.64
C ALA A 541 35.31 -13.65 9.87
N ALA A 542 34.85 -13.25 11.06
CA ALA A 542 33.43 -13.19 11.38
C ALA A 542 32.70 -12.09 10.59
N ALA A 543 33.33 -10.92 10.40
CA ALA A 543 32.76 -9.82 9.63
C ALA A 543 32.42 -10.18 8.17
N ARG A 544 33.19 -11.13 7.56
CA ARG A 544 32.94 -11.62 6.20
C ARG A 544 31.60 -12.36 6.03
N TYR A 545 30.98 -12.82 7.11
CA TYR A 545 29.65 -13.44 7.05
C TYR A 545 28.52 -12.43 6.94
N TYR A 546 28.74 -11.19 7.36
CA TYR A 546 27.73 -10.12 7.33
C TYR A 546 27.77 -9.39 6.00
N THR A 547 27.40 -10.09 4.92
CA THR A 547 27.21 -9.49 3.59
C THR A 547 25.75 -9.19 3.34
N ILE A 548 25.46 -8.23 2.44
CA ILE A 548 24.09 -7.92 1.99
C ILE A 548 23.39 -9.19 1.52
N ALA A 549 24.06 -9.99 0.68
CA ALA A 549 23.52 -11.25 0.14
C ALA A 549 23.17 -12.27 1.25
N ASN A 550 24.01 -12.42 2.26
CA ASN A 550 23.75 -13.37 3.35
C ASN A 550 22.60 -12.89 4.24
N VAL A 551 22.59 -11.61 4.63
CA VAL A 551 21.52 -11.03 5.46
C VAL A 551 20.20 -11.06 4.74
N LEU A 552 20.18 -10.81 3.44
CA LEU A 552 18.96 -10.84 2.61
C LEU A 552 18.65 -12.24 2.04
N ALA A 553 19.33 -13.29 2.50
CA ALA A 553 19.11 -14.68 2.10
C ALA A 553 19.05 -14.85 0.57
N GLY A 554 20.02 -14.27 -0.14
CA GLY A 554 20.17 -14.34 -1.60
C GLY A 554 19.24 -13.41 -2.40
N TRP A 555 18.38 -12.63 -1.75
CA TRP A 555 17.65 -11.59 -2.49
C TRP A 555 18.61 -10.44 -2.87
N ASP A 556 18.69 -10.16 -4.17
CA ASP A 556 19.44 -9.03 -4.70
C ASP A 556 18.50 -7.81 -4.87
N PRO A 557 18.63 -6.79 -4.00
CA PRO A 557 17.79 -5.60 -4.09
C PRO A 557 18.13 -4.71 -5.31
N HIS A 558 19.29 -4.91 -5.96
CA HIS A 558 19.70 -4.12 -7.12
C HIS A 558 19.16 -4.68 -8.44
N ALA A 559 18.74 -5.96 -8.46
CA ALA A 559 18.17 -6.58 -9.66
C ALA A 559 16.78 -6.05 -10.04
N GLN A 560 16.09 -5.38 -9.11
CA GLN A 560 14.76 -4.82 -9.37
C GLN A 560 14.86 -3.45 -10.05
N THR A 561 14.20 -3.29 -11.21
CA THR A 561 14.05 -1.99 -11.88
C THR A 561 12.94 -1.15 -11.22
N TRP A 562 13.11 0.17 -11.21
CA TRP A 562 12.13 1.15 -10.70
C TRP A 562 10.96 1.38 -11.67
#